data_d2d13e85c1cf4e4dcf991be087bc008c
#
_entry.id   d2d13e85c1cf4e4dcf991be087bc008c
#
_cell.length_a   1.000
_cell.length_b   1.000
_cell.length_c   1.000
_cell.angle_alpha   90.00
_cell.angle_beta   90.00
_cell.angle_gamma   90.00
#
_symmetry.space_group_name_H-M   'P 1'
#
loop_
_entity.id
_entity.type
_entity.pdbx_description
1 polymer ?
#
loop_
_entity_poly.entity_id
_entity_poly.type
_entity_poly.pdbx_seq_one_letter_code
_entity_poly.pdbx_strand_id
1 'polypeptide(L)'
;RCIYQYYSHLLNELYNQRTDEDGITEVAVAYRTNLGKSNIQFAKAAYDFIRESKDCYVMIGDFTHFFDNLCHAYLKKQWCSLLKCEKLPKDHYNVFKNITSYSKWELSDLLKIHGLSQKRNGRNALNRLPRVLTKEQYNINRSQIKPNLNHYGIPQGSPISGMLANLYMLEVDKNINELVKSYCGFYMRYSDDFMVVLPNSPNSEALNVFSKVRGFIADAPRLILEPSKTQYFHYIGEKVENIGKEIDAEAD
;
A
#
# COMPACT_ATOMS: atom_id res chain seq x y z
N ARG A 1 10.11 -3.31 18.68
CA ARG A 1 8.71 -3.54 18.29
C ARG A 1 7.77 -2.56 18.98
N CYS A 2 7.82 -2.42 20.31
CA CYS A 2 6.94 -1.51 21.08
C CYS A 2 7.01 -0.04 20.60
N ILE A 3 8.21 0.48 20.31
CA ILE A 3 8.39 1.85 19.80
C ILE A 3 7.63 2.04 18.51
N TYR A 4 7.75 1.14 17.54
CA TYR A 4 7.02 1.25 16.26
C TYR A 4 5.50 1.10 16.42
N GLN A 5 5.03 0.28 17.36
CA GLN A 5 3.60 0.20 17.68
C GLN A 5 3.08 1.53 18.25
N TYR A 6 3.83 2.14 19.17
CA TYR A 6 3.47 3.43 19.77
C TYR A 6 3.37 4.53 18.72
N TYR A 7 4.40 4.71 17.87
CA TYR A 7 4.36 5.72 16.80
C TYR A 7 3.35 5.41 15.72
N SER A 8 3.10 4.12 15.43
CA SER A 8 2.02 3.73 14.53
C SER A 8 0.65 4.16 15.07
N HIS A 9 0.41 4.00 16.38
CA HIS A 9 -0.81 4.44 17.04
C HIS A 9 -0.97 5.97 16.97
N LEU A 10 0.05 6.73 17.37
CA LEU A 10 0.03 8.19 17.30
C LEU A 10 -0.26 8.72 15.88
N LEU A 11 0.43 8.16 14.89
CA LEU A 11 0.22 8.57 13.50
C LEU A 11 -1.16 8.17 12.99
N ASN A 12 -1.68 7.03 13.42
CA ASN A 12 -3.01 6.58 13.01
C ASN A 12 -4.13 7.48 13.54
N GLU A 13 -4.01 7.99 14.76
CA GLU A 13 -4.96 8.97 15.32
C GLU A 13 -4.98 10.26 14.47
N LEU A 14 -3.81 10.83 14.18
CA LEU A 14 -3.69 12.02 13.33
C LEU A 14 -4.15 11.76 11.89
N TYR A 15 -3.83 10.59 11.34
CA TYR A 15 -4.27 10.18 10.02
C TYR A 15 -5.80 10.06 9.94
N ASN A 16 -6.42 9.47 10.95
CA ASN A 16 -7.88 9.36 11.02
C ASN A 16 -8.54 10.73 11.05
N GLN A 17 -8.04 11.65 11.90
CA GLN A 17 -8.51 13.02 11.93
C GLN A 17 -8.36 13.71 10.57
N ARG A 18 -7.19 13.56 9.92
CA ARG A 18 -6.94 14.17 8.61
C ARG A 18 -7.84 13.57 7.53
N THR A 19 -8.09 12.26 7.52
CA THR A 19 -8.99 11.63 6.55
C THR A 19 -10.44 12.03 6.75
N ASP A 20 -10.86 12.32 7.98
CA ASP A 20 -12.18 12.88 8.28
C ASP A 20 -12.30 14.33 7.76
N GLU A 21 -11.30 15.19 8.04
CA GLU A 21 -11.22 16.56 7.52
C GLU A 21 -11.26 16.60 5.98
N ASP A 22 -10.56 15.67 5.32
CA ASP A 22 -10.49 15.57 3.85
C ASP A 22 -11.69 14.80 3.22
N GLY A 23 -12.60 14.23 4.02
CA GLY A 23 -13.77 13.49 3.55
C GLY A 23 -13.44 12.16 2.83
N ILE A 24 -12.30 11.53 3.24
CA ILE A 24 -11.78 10.28 2.65
C ILE A 24 -11.65 9.14 3.67
N THR A 25 -12.40 9.19 4.76
CA THR A 25 -12.33 8.24 5.89
C THR A 25 -12.46 6.78 5.45
N GLU A 26 -13.32 6.49 4.48
CA GLU A 26 -13.58 5.12 4.01
C GLU A 26 -12.76 4.72 2.76
N VAL A 27 -11.81 5.54 2.33
CA VAL A 27 -11.01 5.28 1.13
C VAL A 27 -9.90 4.25 1.41
N ALA A 28 -8.94 4.59 2.27
CA ALA A 28 -7.89 3.65 2.68
C ALA A 28 -8.40 2.81 3.85
N VAL A 29 -8.69 1.54 3.63
CA VAL A 29 -9.37 0.68 4.63
C VAL A 29 -8.43 -0.30 5.32
N ALA A 30 -7.25 -0.59 4.74
CA ALA A 30 -6.26 -1.46 5.38
C ALA A 30 -5.52 -0.77 6.52
N TYR A 31 -5.08 -1.55 7.51
CA TYR A 31 -4.28 -1.10 8.67
C TYR A 31 -5.00 -0.10 9.61
N ARG A 32 -6.33 -0.03 9.56
CA ARG A 32 -7.16 0.89 10.32
C ARG A 32 -8.18 0.13 11.17
N THR A 33 -7.94 0.10 12.48
CA THR A 33 -8.82 -0.59 13.44
C THR A 33 -10.06 0.22 13.82
N ASN A 34 -10.02 1.54 13.66
CA ASN A 34 -11.13 2.46 13.98
C ASN A 34 -12.36 2.28 13.07
N LEU A 35 -12.19 1.68 11.87
CA LEU A 35 -13.31 1.47 10.95
C LEU A 35 -14.24 0.32 11.38
N GLY A 36 -13.78 -0.56 12.29
CA GLY A 36 -14.59 -1.63 12.86
C GLY A 36 -15.13 -2.66 11.86
N LYS A 37 -14.62 -2.66 10.62
CA LYS A 37 -15.04 -3.55 9.52
C LYS A 37 -13.92 -4.52 9.15
N SER A 38 -14.28 -5.71 8.72
CA SER A 38 -13.37 -6.70 8.15
C SER A 38 -13.16 -6.47 6.65
N ASN A 39 -12.11 -7.07 6.08
CA ASN A 39 -11.86 -7.06 4.63
C ASN A 39 -13.05 -7.60 3.82
N ILE A 40 -13.78 -8.60 4.35
CA ILE A 40 -14.99 -9.15 3.70
C ILE A 40 -16.09 -8.09 3.61
N GLN A 41 -16.29 -7.28 4.66
CA GLN A 41 -17.31 -6.23 4.68
C GLN A 41 -16.96 -5.08 3.73
N PHE A 42 -15.66 -4.74 3.59
CA PHE A 42 -15.20 -3.76 2.62
C PHE A 42 -15.38 -4.27 1.19
N ALA A 43 -14.99 -5.51 0.90
CA ALA A 43 -15.22 -6.13 -0.41
C ALA A 43 -16.72 -6.16 -0.74
N LYS A 44 -17.57 -6.54 0.24
CA LYS A 44 -19.02 -6.53 0.06
C LYS A 44 -19.54 -5.16 -0.33
N ALA A 45 -19.11 -4.08 0.34
CA ALA A 45 -19.55 -2.72 0.02
C ALA A 45 -19.20 -2.34 -1.43
N ALA A 46 -18.01 -2.71 -1.92
CA ALA A 46 -17.62 -2.48 -3.30
C ALA A 46 -18.50 -3.27 -4.30
N TYR A 47 -18.76 -4.55 -4.03
CA TYR A 47 -19.63 -5.36 -4.87
C TYR A 47 -21.10 -4.90 -4.84
N ASP A 48 -21.62 -4.49 -3.68
CA ASP A 48 -22.96 -3.94 -3.57
C ASP A 48 -23.08 -2.67 -4.42
N PHE A 49 -22.09 -1.77 -4.37
CA PHE A 49 -22.06 -0.55 -5.18
C PHE A 49 -22.08 -0.86 -6.70
N ILE A 50 -21.27 -1.83 -7.16
CA ILE A 50 -21.26 -2.28 -8.58
C ILE A 50 -22.63 -2.80 -8.98
N ARG A 51 -23.25 -3.66 -8.17
CA ARG A 51 -24.58 -4.25 -8.47
C ARG A 51 -25.69 -3.22 -8.50
N GLU A 52 -25.68 -2.27 -7.56
CA GLU A 52 -26.66 -1.19 -7.49
C GLU A 52 -26.53 -0.22 -8.65
N SER A 53 -25.33 -0.02 -9.16
CA SER A 53 -25.05 0.83 -10.34
C SER A 53 -25.65 0.26 -11.63
N LYS A 54 -25.84 -1.06 -11.75
CA LYS A 54 -26.38 -1.79 -12.91
C LYS A 54 -25.58 -1.64 -14.22
N ASP A 55 -24.98 -0.48 -14.43
CA ASP A 55 -24.07 -0.14 -15.53
C ASP A 55 -22.94 0.69 -14.95
N CYS A 56 -21.70 0.17 -14.99
CA CYS A 56 -20.53 0.89 -14.48
C CYS A 56 -19.23 0.36 -15.08
N TYR A 57 -18.23 1.24 -15.11
CA TYR A 57 -16.86 0.93 -15.45
C TYR A 57 -16.04 0.74 -14.17
N VAL A 58 -15.19 -0.28 -14.16
CA VAL A 58 -14.39 -0.65 -12.98
C VAL A 58 -12.92 -0.71 -13.37
N MET A 59 -12.06 -0.02 -12.60
CA MET A 59 -10.62 -0.16 -12.65
C MET A 59 -10.16 -0.82 -11.35
N ILE A 60 -9.41 -1.91 -11.45
CA ILE A 60 -8.71 -2.56 -10.34
C ILE A 60 -7.22 -2.42 -10.60
N GLY A 61 -6.46 -2.02 -9.59
CA GLY A 61 -5.01 -1.87 -9.72
C GLY A 61 -4.26 -2.35 -8.48
N ASP A 62 -3.00 -2.71 -8.70
CA ASP A 62 -2.02 -3.13 -7.69
C ASP A 62 -0.72 -2.37 -7.94
N PHE A 63 0.08 -2.11 -6.89
CA PHE A 63 1.37 -1.42 -7.04
C PHE A 63 2.54 -2.40 -7.01
N THR A 64 3.41 -2.29 -8.01
CA THR A 64 4.65 -3.09 -8.08
C THR A 64 5.55 -2.82 -6.89
N HIS A 65 5.86 -3.85 -6.11
CA HIS A 65 6.78 -3.76 -4.97
C HIS A 65 6.52 -2.54 -4.05
N PHE A 66 5.26 -2.32 -3.68
CA PHE A 66 4.79 -1.11 -3.01
C PHE A 66 5.69 -0.65 -1.86
N PHE A 67 5.87 -1.47 -0.82
CA PHE A 67 6.69 -1.14 0.34
C PHE A 67 8.18 -0.93 0.01
N ASP A 68 8.69 -1.66 -0.99
CA ASP A 68 10.07 -1.58 -1.42
C ASP A 68 10.37 -0.32 -2.24
N ASN A 69 9.33 0.38 -2.73
CA ASN A 69 9.44 1.54 -3.60
C ASN A 69 9.13 2.88 -2.93
N LEU A 70 8.66 2.93 -1.68
CA LEU A 70 8.30 4.17 -1.01
C LEU A 70 9.49 5.14 -0.90
N CYS A 71 9.45 6.26 -1.60
CA CYS A 71 10.49 7.29 -1.60
C CYS A 71 10.62 7.95 -0.22
N HIS A 72 11.81 7.91 0.39
CA HIS A 72 12.03 8.41 1.75
C HIS A 72 11.79 9.92 1.86
N ALA A 73 12.20 10.69 0.86
CA ALA A 73 12.01 12.15 0.87
C ALA A 73 10.51 12.51 0.83
N TYR A 74 9.75 11.84 -0.04
CA TYR A 74 8.30 12.04 -0.13
C TYR A 74 7.58 11.57 1.13
N LEU A 75 7.89 10.39 1.64
CA LEU A 75 7.35 9.88 2.91
C LEU A 75 7.60 10.86 4.07
N LYS A 76 8.83 11.42 4.15
CA LYS A 76 9.17 12.43 5.16
C LYS A 76 8.34 13.69 5.01
N LYS A 77 8.12 14.16 3.77
CA LYS A 77 7.27 15.31 3.48
C LYS A 77 5.83 15.07 3.94
N GLN A 78 5.25 13.91 3.61
CA GLN A 78 3.91 13.54 4.05
C GLN A 78 3.81 13.43 5.57
N TRP A 79 4.84 12.91 6.23
CA TRP A 79 4.90 12.83 7.69
C TRP A 79 4.95 14.22 8.34
N CYS A 80 5.75 15.13 7.81
CA CYS A 80 5.77 16.53 8.25
C CYS A 80 4.42 17.22 8.02
N SER A 81 3.77 16.99 6.88
CA SER A 81 2.44 17.52 6.57
C SER A 81 1.39 17.05 7.58
N LEU A 82 1.38 15.75 7.90
CA LEU A 82 0.47 15.18 8.91
C LEU A 82 0.68 15.82 10.29
N LEU A 83 1.92 16.04 10.70
CA LEU A 83 2.27 16.67 11.97
C LEU A 83 2.15 18.21 11.94
N LYS A 84 1.78 18.80 10.80
CA LYS A 84 1.71 20.26 10.59
C LYS A 84 3.02 20.97 11.01
N CYS A 85 4.18 20.40 10.63
CA CYS A 85 5.52 20.90 10.97
C CYS A 85 6.46 20.96 9.75
N GLU A 86 7.42 21.88 9.73
CA GLU A 86 8.42 21.99 8.67
C GLU A 86 9.48 20.88 8.73
N LYS A 87 9.82 20.44 9.94
CA LYS A 87 10.82 19.40 10.20
C LYS A 87 10.27 18.42 11.23
N LEU A 88 10.52 17.13 11.03
CA LEU A 88 10.12 16.11 12.00
C LEU A 88 10.73 16.42 13.38
N PRO A 89 9.95 16.36 14.46
CA PRO A 89 10.45 16.33 15.83
C PRO A 89 11.55 15.26 15.98
N LYS A 90 12.49 15.48 16.89
CA LYS A 90 13.69 14.64 17.06
C LYS A 90 13.36 13.15 17.24
N ASP A 91 12.35 12.85 18.01
CA ASP A 91 11.87 11.50 18.29
C ASP A 91 11.23 10.85 17.04
N HIS A 92 10.31 11.55 16.34
CA HIS A 92 9.76 11.12 15.05
C HIS A 92 10.86 10.93 14.00
N TYR A 93 11.84 11.84 13.95
CA TYR A 93 12.97 11.71 13.02
C TYR A 93 13.81 10.47 13.30
N ASN A 94 14.03 10.12 14.56
CA ASN A 94 14.74 8.90 14.93
C ASN A 94 13.98 7.64 14.48
N VAL A 95 12.66 7.63 14.62
CA VAL A 95 11.81 6.53 14.12
C VAL A 95 11.88 6.46 12.59
N PHE A 96 11.72 7.58 11.90
CA PHE A 96 11.87 7.67 10.45
C PHE A 96 13.22 7.14 9.97
N LYS A 97 14.32 7.63 10.57
CA LYS A 97 15.68 7.20 10.22
C LYS A 97 15.85 5.69 10.40
N ASN A 98 15.37 5.13 11.49
CA ASN A 98 15.53 3.70 11.76
C ASN A 98 14.71 2.81 10.84
N ILE A 99 13.48 3.23 10.47
CA ILE A 99 12.63 2.43 9.58
C ILE A 99 13.11 2.49 8.12
N THR A 100 13.76 3.59 7.70
CA THR A 100 14.29 3.77 6.35
C THR A 100 15.70 3.22 6.19
N SER A 101 16.49 3.18 7.27
CA SER A 101 17.86 2.62 7.28
C SER A 101 17.88 1.17 7.82
N TYR A 102 16.86 0.38 7.49
CA TYR A 102 16.78 -1.00 7.92
C TYR A 102 17.87 -1.87 7.28
N SER A 103 18.09 -3.03 7.87
CA SER A 103 18.98 -4.04 7.30
C SER A 103 18.24 -5.35 7.13
N LYS A 104 18.59 -6.11 6.11
CA LYS A 104 18.02 -7.42 5.82
C LYS A 104 19.10 -8.49 5.78
N TRP A 105 18.66 -9.72 6.00
CA TRP A 105 19.45 -10.92 5.82
C TRP A 105 18.77 -11.80 4.77
N GLU A 106 19.55 -12.30 3.83
CA GLU A 106 18.99 -13.20 2.83
C GLU A 106 18.58 -14.53 3.47
N LEU A 107 17.38 -14.98 3.18
CA LEU A 107 16.84 -16.23 3.71
C LEU A 107 17.72 -17.43 3.35
N SER A 108 18.30 -17.43 2.15
CA SER A 108 19.25 -18.47 1.69
C SER A 108 20.46 -18.60 2.59
N ASP A 109 21.00 -17.48 3.09
CA ASP A 109 22.16 -17.46 3.95
C ASP A 109 21.82 -17.95 5.36
N LEU A 110 20.66 -17.53 5.89
CA LEU A 110 20.15 -18.05 7.17
C LEU A 110 19.92 -19.57 7.12
N LEU A 111 19.35 -20.08 6.03
CA LEU A 111 19.15 -21.53 5.84
C LEU A 111 20.49 -22.27 5.78
N LYS A 112 21.52 -21.72 5.11
CA LYS A 112 22.87 -22.30 5.06
C LYS A 112 23.52 -22.34 6.43
N ILE A 113 23.43 -21.28 7.23
CA ILE A 113 23.97 -21.23 8.60
C ILE A 113 23.43 -22.36 9.46
N HIS A 114 22.18 -22.74 9.25
CA HIS A 114 21.51 -23.83 9.98
C HIS A 114 21.60 -25.21 9.28
N GLY A 115 22.28 -25.33 8.15
CA GLY A 115 22.31 -26.56 7.36
C GLY A 115 20.91 -27.02 6.87
N LEU A 116 19.98 -26.08 6.69
CA LEU A 116 18.61 -26.33 6.31
C LEU A 116 18.42 -26.28 4.79
N SER A 117 17.45 -27.06 4.30
CA SER A 117 17.07 -27.08 2.89
C SER A 117 16.50 -25.73 2.44
N GLN A 118 16.80 -25.32 1.20
CA GLN A 118 16.21 -24.13 0.57
C GLN A 118 14.70 -24.29 0.25
N LYS A 119 14.17 -25.52 0.38
CA LYS A 119 12.76 -25.84 0.15
C LYS A 119 11.87 -25.41 1.33
N ARG A 120 10.55 -25.54 1.16
CA ARG A 120 9.52 -25.19 2.16
C ARG A 120 9.78 -25.80 3.56
N ASN A 121 10.26 -27.06 3.60
CA ASN A 121 10.56 -27.73 4.87
C ASN A 121 11.66 -27.03 5.67
N GLY A 122 12.73 -26.55 5.02
CA GLY A 122 13.78 -25.80 5.69
C GLY A 122 13.29 -24.45 6.22
N ARG A 123 12.47 -23.73 5.44
CA ARG A 123 11.83 -22.49 5.91
C ARG A 123 10.94 -22.72 7.13
N ASN A 124 10.15 -23.80 7.12
CA ASN A 124 9.31 -24.16 8.26
C ASN A 124 10.15 -24.52 9.50
N ALA A 125 11.28 -25.21 9.32
CA ALA A 125 12.18 -25.53 10.40
C ALA A 125 12.82 -24.24 10.99
N LEU A 126 13.27 -23.32 10.14
CA LEU A 126 13.82 -22.03 10.58
C LEU A 126 12.81 -21.22 11.39
N ASN A 127 11.54 -21.16 10.92
CA ASN A 127 10.46 -20.41 11.58
C ASN A 127 10.03 -21.00 12.93
N ARG A 128 10.38 -22.25 13.23
CA ARG A 128 10.12 -22.89 14.56
C ARG A 128 11.19 -22.56 15.59
N LEU A 129 12.31 -21.98 15.19
CA LEU A 129 13.35 -21.60 16.11
C LEU A 129 12.89 -20.43 17.00
N PRO A 130 13.06 -20.49 18.31
CA PRO A 130 12.70 -19.39 19.22
C PRO A 130 13.56 -18.15 18.97
N ARG A 131 14.75 -18.35 18.40
CA ARG A 131 15.67 -17.33 17.95
C ARG A 131 16.38 -17.82 16.69
N VAL A 132 16.36 -17.01 15.63
CA VAL A 132 16.95 -17.39 14.33
C VAL A 132 18.47 -17.59 14.41
N LEU A 133 19.17 -16.78 15.19
CA LEU A 133 20.62 -16.89 15.38
C LEU A 133 20.99 -16.80 16.86
N THR A 134 21.99 -17.57 17.29
CA THR A 134 22.68 -17.33 18.57
C THR A 134 23.56 -16.08 18.46
N LYS A 135 24.05 -15.57 19.59
CA LYS A 135 24.98 -14.44 19.62
C LYS A 135 26.28 -14.75 18.87
N GLU A 136 26.77 -15.95 18.99
CA GLU A 136 27.98 -16.45 18.33
C GLU A 136 27.78 -16.54 16.84
N GLN A 137 26.70 -17.16 16.37
CA GLN A 137 26.35 -17.25 14.95
C GLN A 137 26.17 -15.86 14.34
N TYR A 138 25.52 -14.93 15.05
CA TYR A 138 25.39 -13.53 14.61
C TYR A 138 26.76 -12.87 14.45
N ASN A 139 27.65 -12.96 15.45
CA ASN A 139 28.96 -12.33 15.40
C ASN A 139 29.82 -12.85 14.23
N ILE A 140 29.79 -14.17 13.99
CA ILE A 140 30.55 -14.80 12.89
C ILE A 140 30.00 -14.36 11.52
N ASN A 141 28.69 -14.25 11.37
CA ASN A 141 28.04 -14.06 10.08
C ASN A 141 27.52 -12.62 9.83
N ARG A 142 27.75 -11.67 10.73
CA ARG A 142 27.21 -10.29 10.64
C ARG A 142 27.63 -9.55 9.37
N SER A 143 28.71 -9.94 8.69
CA SER A 143 29.13 -9.38 7.40
C SER A 143 28.15 -9.69 6.25
N GLN A 144 27.27 -10.67 6.44
CA GLN A 144 26.22 -11.01 5.46
C GLN A 144 24.98 -10.11 5.57
N ILE A 145 24.91 -9.27 6.61
CA ILE A 145 23.81 -8.30 6.76
C ILE A 145 23.92 -7.24 5.68
N LYS A 146 22.84 -7.06 4.93
CA LYS A 146 22.72 -6.07 3.86
C LYS A 146 21.92 -4.87 4.33
N PRO A 147 22.53 -3.70 4.58
CA PRO A 147 21.78 -2.49 4.91
C PRO A 147 21.03 -1.97 3.69
N ASN A 148 19.90 -1.33 3.92
CA ASN A 148 19.23 -0.55 2.88
C ASN A 148 20.04 0.73 2.61
N LEU A 149 20.72 0.80 1.48
CA LEU A 149 21.49 1.97 1.02
C LEU A 149 20.68 2.87 0.07
N ASN A 150 19.46 2.45 -0.28
CA ASN A 150 18.59 3.20 -1.17
C ASN A 150 17.95 4.38 -0.42
N HIS A 151 17.54 5.39 -1.17
CA HIS A 151 16.69 6.48 -0.69
C HIS A 151 15.19 6.18 -0.79
N TYR A 152 14.85 4.90 -0.81
CA TYR A 152 13.49 4.38 -0.90
C TYR A 152 13.40 3.00 -0.24
N GLY A 153 12.17 2.58 0.01
CA GLY A 153 11.82 1.29 0.61
C GLY A 153 11.77 1.32 2.14
N ILE A 154 10.79 0.62 2.69
CA ILE A 154 10.63 0.34 4.12
C ILE A 154 10.34 -1.15 4.31
N PRO A 155 10.69 -1.74 5.47
CA PRO A 155 10.53 -3.17 5.68
C PRO A 155 9.05 -3.55 5.81
N GLN A 156 8.58 -4.49 5.01
CA GLN A 156 7.26 -5.08 5.16
C GLN A 156 7.17 -5.91 6.45
N GLY A 157 6.03 -5.83 7.15
CA GLY A 157 5.79 -6.57 8.40
C GLY A 157 6.28 -5.87 9.67
N SER A 158 6.84 -4.66 9.58
CA SER A 158 7.04 -3.81 10.75
C SER A 158 5.71 -3.21 11.22
N PRO A 159 5.47 -3.08 12.56
CA PRO A 159 4.21 -2.55 13.08
C PRO A 159 3.81 -1.16 12.57
N ILE A 160 4.75 -0.35 12.11
CA ILE A 160 4.50 1.01 11.60
C ILE A 160 4.35 1.05 10.07
N SER A 161 4.82 0.04 9.34
CA SER A 161 4.92 0.11 7.89
C SER A 161 3.57 0.29 7.18
N GLY A 162 2.53 -0.38 7.66
CA GLY A 162 1.18 -0.21 7.11
C GLY A 162 0.65 1.22 7.26
N MET A 163 0.89 1.85 8.42
CA MET A 163 0.53 3.25 8.64
C MET A 163 1.33 4.20 7.73
N LEU A 164 2.62 3.95 7.56
CA LEU A 164 3.47 4.75 6.67
C LEU A 164 3.07 4.60 5.19
N ALA A 165 2.61 3.43 4.79
CA ALA A 165 2.05 3.20 3.46
C ALA A 165 0.77 4.00 3.23
N ASN A 166 -0.15 4.03 4.21
CA ASN A 166 -1.35 4.88 4.15
C ASN A 166 -0.98 6.36 4.11
N LEU A 167 -0.03 6.80 4.93
CA LEU A 167 0.46 8.17 4.93
C LEU A 167 1.08 8.58 3.59
N TYR A 168 1.81 7.67 2.94
CA TYR A 168 2.40 7.90 1.62
C TYR A 168 1.34 8.18 0.56
N MET A 169 0.21 7.48 0.63
CA MET A 169 -0.89 7.57 -0.32
C MET A 169 -1.90 8.70 -0.04
N LEU A 170 -1.78 9.40 1.08
CA LEU A 170 -2.82 10.32 1.57
C LEU A 170 -3.28 11.34 0.52
N GLU A 171 -2.35 12.04 -0.13
CA GLU A 171 -2.67 13.04 -1.16
C GLU A 171 -3.16 12.39 -2.46
N VAL A 172 -2.61 11.22 -2.82
CA VAL A 172 -3.06 10.44 -3.99
C VAL A 172 -4.50 9.97 -3.78
N ASP A 173 -4.79 9.38 -2.62
CA ASP A 173 -6.13 8.92 -2.24
C ASP A 173 -7.15 10.08 -2.27
N LYS A 174 -6.74 11.25 -1.78
CA LYS A 174 -7.58 12.45 -1.81
C LYS A 174 -7.92 12.87 -3.22
N ASN A 175 -6.91 13.04 -4.08
CA ASN A 175 -7.10 13.49 -5.47
C ASN A 175 -7.96 12.50 -6.28
N ILE A 176 -7.70 11.19 -6.12
CA ILE A 176 -8.50 10.15 -6.79
C ILE A 176 -9.95 10.20 -6.29
N ASN A 177 -10.16 10.26 -4.98
CA ASN A 177 -11.50 10.27 -4.40
C ASN A 177 -12.30 11.51 -4.80
N GLU A 178 -11.69 12.70 -4.82
CA GLU A 178 -12.34 13.92 -5.28
C GLU A 178 -12.76 13.80 -6.75
N LEU A 179 -11.90 13.31 -7.63
CA LEU A 179 -12.21 13.06 -9.02
C LEU A 179 -13.35 12.05 -9.15
N VAL A 180 -13.24 10.90 -8.51
CA VAL A 180 -14.23 9.80 -8.63
C VAL A 180 -15.60 10.20 -8.08
N LYS A 181 -15.63 10.93 -6.97
CA LYS A 181 -16.88 11.47 -6.40
C LYS A 181 -17.58 12.47 -7.33
N SER A 182 -16.86 13.25 -8.13
CA SER A 182 -17.46 14.16 -9.12
C SER A 182 -18.26 13.43 -10.20
N TYR A 183 -18.03 12.12 -10.37
CA TYR A 183 -18.78 11.22 -11.23
C TYR A 183 -19.76 10.31 -10.46
N CYS A 184 -20.09 10.66 -9.20
CA CYS A 184 -20.89 9.81 -8.30
C CYS A 184 -20.30 8.40 -8.13
N GLY A 185 -18.99 8.24 -8.34
CA GLY A 185 -18.29 6.98 -8.32
C GLY A 185 -17.83 6.56 -6.91
N PHE A 186 -17.24 5.38 -6.87
CA PHE A 186 -16.71 4.78 -5.65
C PHE A 186 -15.21 4.52 -5.80
N TYR A 187 -14.44 4.90 -4.78
CA TYR A 187 -13.00 4.61 -4.68
C TYR A 187 -12.67 3.97 -3.34
N MET A 188 -11.92 2.91 -3.37
CA MET A 188 -11.42 2.22 -2.17
C MET A 188 -10.04 1.64 -2.42
N ARG A 189 -9.17 1.69 -1.40
CA ARG A 189 -7.83 1.09 -1.42
C ARG A 189 -7.61 0.19 -0.19
N TYR A 190 -7.14 -1.02 -0.45
CA TYR A 190 -6.72 -1.96 0.58
C TYR A 190 -5.22 -2.26 0.43
N SER A 191 -4.37 -1.54 1.19
CA SER A 191 -2.90 -1.61 1.08
C SER A 191 -2.40 -1.14 -0.29
N ASP A 192 -1.92 -2.06 -1.10
CA ASP A 192 -1.43 -1.95 -2.47
C ASP A 192 -2.52 -2.18 -3.53
N ASP A 193 -3.62 -2.82 -3.16
CA ASP A 193 -4.77 -3.00 -4.05
C ASP A 193 -5.73 -1.81 -3.98
N PHE A 194 -6.29 -1.38 -5.12
CA PHE A 194 -7.35 -0.38 -5.14
C PHE A 194 -8.41 -0.68 -6.21
N MET A 195 -9.58 -0.08 -6.02
CA MET A 195 -10.70 -0.17 -6.96
C MET A 195 -11.32 1.21 -7.15
N VAL A 196 -11.60 1.55 -8.42
CA VAL A 196 -12.41 2.70 -8.84
C VAL A 196 -13.63 2.18 -9.59
N VAL A 197 -14.81 2.67 -9.26
CA VAL A 197 -16.07 2.34 -9.94
C VAL A 197 -16.74 3.63 -10.40
N LEU A 198 -17.11 3.69 -11.68
CA LEU A 198 -17.76 4.85 -12.31
C LEU A 198 -19.13 4.44 -12.84
N PRO A 199 -20.23 4.76 -12.14
CA PRO A 199 -21.57 4.39 -12.56
C PRO A 199 -22.05 5.24 -13.72
N ASN A 200 -22.85 4.64 -14.64
CA ASN A 200 -23.58 5.32 -15.69
C ASN A 200 -22.76 6.32 -16.53
N SER A 201 -21.46 6.08 -16.67
CA SER A 201 -20.58 6.96 -17.44
C SER A 201 -20.50 6.51 -18.90
N PRO A 202 -20.40 7.44 -19.88
CA PRO A 202 -20.01 7.09 -21.24
C PRO A 202 -18.60 6.44 -21.26
N ASN A 203 -18.36 5.49 -22.16
CA ASN A 203 -17.06 4.80 -22.27
C ASN A 203 -15.89 5.78 -22.36
N SER A 204 -15.95 6.76 -23.26
CA SER A 204 -14.88 7.75 -23.43
C SER A 204 -14.58 8.56 -22.16
N GLU A 205 -15.61 8.81 -21.35
CA GLU A 205 -15.48 9.55 -20.10
C GLU A 205 -14.84 8.68 -19.01
N ALA A 206 -15.26 7.41 -18.88
CA ALA A 206 -14.66 6.45 -17.97
C ALA A 206 -13.16 6.24 -18.27
N LEU A 207 -12.80 6.08 -19.55
CA LEU A 207 -11.40 5.96 -19.99
C LEU A 207 -10.58 7.21 -19.63
N ASN A 208 -11.14 8.40 -19.82
CA ASN A 208 -10.49 9.66 -19.45
C ASN A 208 -10.27 9.74 -17.91
N VAL A 209 -11.26 9.35 -17.10
CA VAL A 209 -11.12 9.32 -15.64
C VAL A 209 -10.04 8.33 -15.23
N PHE A 210 -10.00 7.12 -15.77
CA PHE A 210 -8.94 6.14 -15.48
C PHE A 210 -7.55 6.65 -15.86
N SER A 211 -7.43 7.35 -16.98
CA SER A 211 -6.17 8.01 -17.37
C SER A 211 -5.73 9.06 -16.34
N LYS A 212 -6.65 9.88 -15.82
CA LYS A 212 -6.36 10.86 -14.75
C LYS A 212 -5.96 10.17 -13.44
N VAL A 213 -6.63 9.07 -13.06
CA VAL A 213 -6.25 8.27 -11.88
C VAL A 213 -4.81 7.77 -12.01
N ARG A 214 -4.44 7.23 -13.19
CA ARG A 214 -3.04 6.84 -13.48
C ARG A 214 -2.08 8.02 -13.38
N GLY A 215 -2.50 9.20 -13.81
CA GLY A 215 -1.73 10.46 -13.68
C GLY A 215 -1.45 10.81 -12.22
N PHE A 216 -2.46 10.84 -11.35
CA PHE A 216 -2.29 11.09 -9.90
C PHE A 216 -1.36 10.07 -9.22
N ILE A 217 -1.42 8.81 -9.65
CA ILE A 217 -0.51 7.78 -9.15
C ILE A 217 0.92 8.05 -9.62
N ALA A 218 1.12 8.40 -10.88
CA ALA A 218 2.43 8.69 -11.46
C ALA A 218 3.09 9.96 -10.88
N ASP A 219 2.30 10.91 -10.38
CA ASP A 219 2.80 12.12 -9.71
C ASP A 219 3.44 11.80 -8.34
N ALA A 220 3.06 10.69 -7.71
CA ALA A 220 3.71 10.25 -6.48
C ALA A 220 5.01 9.50 -6.80
N PRO A 221 6.17 9.94 -6.24
CA PRO A 221 7.46 9.37 -6.59
C PRO A 221 7.52 7.86 -6.41
N ARG A 222 7.95 7.14 -7.47
CA ARG A 222 8.17 5.68 -7.44
C ARG A 222 6.93 4.82 -7.21
N LEU A 223 5.72 5.36 -7.28
CA LEU A 223 4.52 4.54 -7.39
C LEU A 223 4.40 4.04 -8.84
N ILE A 224 4.37 2.74 -8.98
CA ILE A 224 4.29 2.07 -10.28
C ILE A 224 3.12 1.09 -10.21
N LEU A 225 2.15 1.26 -11.08
CA LEU A 225 1.10 0.26 -11.27
C LEU A 225 1.71 -1.02 -11.85
N GLU A 226 1.27 -2.17 -11.36
CA GLU A 226 1.64 -3.46 -11.91
C GLU A 226 0.79 -3.75 -13.16
N PRO A 227 1.36 -3.69 -14.38
CA PRO A 227 0.56 -3.80 -15.60
C PRO A 227 -0.23 -5.12 -15.67
N SER A 228 0.40 -6.22 -15.27
CA SER A 228 -0.23 -7.57 -15.31
C SER A 228 -1.37 -7.75 -14.30
N LYS A 229 -1.51 -6.83 -13.32
CA LYS A 229 -2.57 -6.88 -12.31
C LYS A 229 -3.55 -5.71 -12.41
N THR A 230 -3.27 -4.73 -13.27
CA THR A 230 -4.19 -3.63 -13.51
C THR A 230 -5.21 -4.07 -14.55
N GLN A 231 -6.48 -4.10 -14.15
CA GLN A 231 -7.57 -4.62 -14.95
C GLN A 231 -8.69 -3.62 -15.07
N TYR A 232 -9.39 -3.66 -16.20
CA TYR A 232 -10.49 -2.75 -16.51
C TYR A 232 -11.70 -3.55 -16.98
N PHE A 233 -12.86 -3.25 -16.42
CA PHE A 233 -14.07 -3.97 -16.70
C PHE A 233 -15.23 -3.00 -16.97
N HIS A 234 -16.14 -3.43 -17.84
CA HIS A 234 -17.48 -2.88 -17.98
C HIS A 234 -18.48 -3.88 -17.40
N TYR A 235 -19.25 -3.47 -16.42
CA TYR A 235 -20.34 -4.24 -15.83
C TYR A 235 -21.66 -3.66 -16.32
N ILE A 236 -22.46 -4.47 -17.03
CA ILE A 236 -23.78 -4.08 -17.53
C ILE A 236 -24.72 -5.29 -17.55
N GLY A 237 -25.94 -5.14 -16.99
CA GLY A 237 -26.96 -6.17 -17.04
C GLY A 237 -26.51 -7.53 -16.52
N GLU A 238 -25.78 -7.57 -15.40
CA GLU A 238 -25.18 -8.76 -14.78
C GLU A 238 -24.03 -9.42 -15.58
N LYS A 239 -23.59 -8.81 -16.68
CA LYS A 239 -22.42 -9.25 -17.44
C LYS A 239 -21.20 -8.41 -17.09
N VAL A 240 -20.04 -9.06 -17.12
CA VAL A 240 -18.73 -8.41 -16.92
C VAL A 240 -17.91 -8.61 -18.19
N GLU A 241 -17.50 -7.53 -18.80
CA GLU A 241 -16.65 -7.52 -19.98
C GLU A 241 -15.29 -6.93 -19.63
N ASN A 242 -14.20 -7.58 -20.00
CA ASN A 242 -12.86 -7.02 -19.86
C ASN A 242 -12.59 -6.08 -21.02
N ILE A 243 -12.35 -4.80 -20.68
CA ILE A 243 -12.06 -3.72 -21.65
C ILE A 243 -10.60 -3.29 -21.63
N GLY A 244 -9.71 -4.06 -21.01
CA GLY A 244 -8.29 -3.72 -20.86
C GLY A 244 -7.60 -3.40 -22.17
N LYS A 245 -7.93 -4.13 -23.26
CA LYS A 245 -7.37 -3.91 -24.60
C LYS A 245 -7.76 -2.57 -25.24
N GLU A 246 -8.82 -1.91 -24.76
CA GLU A 246 -9.22 -0.59 -25.22
C GLU A 246 -8.36 0.52 -24.56
N ILE A 247 -7.78 0.23 -23.40
CA ILE A 247 -7.05 1.20 -22.57
C ILE A 247 -5.54 1.05 -22.73
N ASP A 248 -5.08 -0.20 -22.78
CA ASP A 248 -3.66 -0.53 -22.82
C ASP A 248 -3.47 -1.76 -23.72
N ALA A 249 -2.74 -1.61 -24.82
CA ALA A 249 -2.48 -2.73 -25.74
C ALA A 249 -1.69 -3.88 -25.08
N GLU A 250 -1.11 -3.62 -23.89
CA GLU A 250 -0.36 -4.59 -23.08
C GLU A 250 -1.18 -5.13 -21.88
N ALA A 251 -2.44 -4.69 -21.69
CA ALA A 251 -3.31 -5.22 -20.65
C ALA A 251 -3.96 -6.54 -21.12
N ASP A 252 -3.68 -7.61 -20.41
CA ASP A 252 -4.30 -8.94 -20.61
C ASP A 252 -5.70 -9.07 -20.02
#